data_6a7b75a497e9ef9b484dd0c7bf609ab4
#
_entry.id   6a7b75a497e9ef9b484dd0c7bf609ab4
#
_cell.length_a   1.000
_cell.length_b   1.000
_cell.length_c   1.000
_cell.angle_alpha   90.00
_cell.angle_beta   90.00
_cell.angle_gamma   90.00
#
_symmetry.space_group_name_H-M   'P 1'
#
loop_
_entity.id
_entity.type
_entity.pdbx_description
1 polymer ?
#
loop_
_entity_poly.entity_id
_entity_poly.type
_entity_poly.pdbx_seq_one_letter_code
_entity_poly.pdbx_strand_id
1 'polypeptide(L)'
;MNKMKNLFNTKVIHAGHKEDKETGSVMPPIHLSSTFKQKSPGDFKYEYARTNNPTREILEKLFKELEEGEFAYAFSSGMAAINTLTDALDKNFHIICSDDVYGGTRRIFDKVKNVNQNIEITYTDFTKEDNWPGLIKENTKMIWLETPSNPLLKLVDINKIKKEIPNEDIKIVCDNTFASPYNQQPLTLGADVVLHSSTKYLGGHSDI
;
A
#
# COMPACT_ATOMS: atom_id res chain seq x y z
N MET A 1 0.50 31.27 14.98
CA MET A 1 -0.59 30.28 14.75
C MET A 1 -0.05 28.92 15.09
N ASN A 2 -0.46 28.36 16.24
CA ASN A 2 -0.12 26.99 16.64
C ASN A 2 -0.68 26.04 15.59
N LYS A 3 0.20 25.30 14.88
CA LYS A 3 -0.20 24.12 14.11
C LYS A 3 -0.72 23.09 15.13
N MET A 4 -2.04 23.10 15.38
CA MET A 4 -2.66 21.95 16.04
C MET A 4 -2.29 20.74 15.20
N LYS A 5 -1.53 19.81 15.78
CA LYS A 5 -1.34 18.48 15.18
C LYS A 5 -2.74 17.93 14.97
N ASN A 6 -3.18 17.83 13.73
CA ASN A 6 -4.46 17.22 13.43
C ASN A 6 -4.45 15.82 14.05
N LEU A 7 -5.35 15.60 15.01
CA LEU A 7 -5.52 14.28 15.60
C LEU A 7 -5.92 13.30 14.48
N PHE A 8 -5.49 12.05 14.57
CA PHE A 8 -5.77 11.01 13.58
C PHE A 8 -7.26 10.95 13.20
N ASN A 9 -8.16 11.00 14.19
CA ASN A 9 -9.60 10.99 13.95
C ASN A 9 -10.10 12.18 13.08
N THR A 10 -9.45 13.34 13.18
CA THR A 10 -9.73 14.49 12.32
C THR A 10 -9.21 14.25 10.90
N LYS A 11 -8.03 13.65 10.75
CA LYS A 11 -7.49 13.25 9.43
C LYS A 11 -8.43 12.29 8.70
N VAL A 12 -8.96 11.27 9.39
CA VAL A 12 -9.91 10.30 8.80
C VAL A 12 -11.11 10.98 8.15
N ILE A 13 -11.60 12.07 8.72
CA ILE A 13 -12.79 12.77 8.21
C ILE A 13 -12.45 13.83 7.16
N HIS A 14 -11.34 14.54 7.33
CA HIS A 14 -11.08 15.78 6.59
C HIS A 14 -9.89 15.72 5.63
N ALA A 15 -9.02 14.68 5.71
CA ALA A 15 -7.88 14.62 4.83
C ALA A 15 -8.28 14.33 3.37
N GLY A 16 -7.49 14.84 2.43
CA GLY A 16 -7.68 14.60 1.01
C GLY A 16 -8.66 15.50 0.29
N HIS A 17 -9.57 16.18 0.98
CA HIS A 17 -10.58 17.03 0.33
C HIS A 17 -10.77 18.41 1.00
N LYS A 18 -11.51 19.26 0.32
CA LYS A 18 -11.99 20.56 0.78
C LYS A 18 -13.45 20.70 0.34
N GLU A 19 -14.16 21.63 0.95
CA GLU A 19 -15.51 22.00 0.50
C GLU A 19 -15.53 22.33 -1.01
N ASP A 20 -16.61 21.96 -1.66
CA ASP A 20 -16.83 22.29 -3.07
C ASP A 20 -17.09 23.78 -3.23
N LYS A 21 -16.29 24.45 -4.08
CA LYS A 21 -16.34 25.92 -4.22
C LYS A 21 -17.58 26.42 -4.95
N GLU A 22 -18.20 25.59 -5.78
CA GLU A 22 -19.37 25.99 -6.57
C GLU A 22 -20.65 25.85 -5.78
N THR A 23 -20.79 24.76 -5.02
CA THR A 23 -22.01 24.41 -4.30
C THR A 23 -21.94 24.68 -2.80
N GLY A 24 -20.72 24.83 -2.24
CA GLY A 24 -20.50 24.87 -0.79
C GLY A 24 -20.68 23.52 -0.10
N SER A 25 -20.76 22.42 -0.86
CA SER A 25 -20.88 21.08 -0.30
C SER A 25 -19.66 20.74 0.56
N VAL A 26 -19.89 20.30 1.79
CA VAL A 26 -18.85 19.91 2.74
C VAL A 26 -18.14 18.64 2.28
N MET A 27 -18.92 17.67 1.74
CA MET A 27 -18.37 16.46 1.15
C MET A 27 -18.13 16.67 -0.36
N PRO A 28 -17.02 16.15 -0.91
CA PRO A 28 -16.74 16.31 -2.32
C PRO A 28 -17.76 15.56 -3.18
N PRO A 29 -18.14 16.12 -4.35
CA PRO A 29 -19.02 15.42 -5.28
C PRO A 29 -18.36 14.18 -5.86
N ILE A 30 -19.18 13.19 -6.23
CA ILE A 30 -18.74 12.01 -6.98
C ILE A 30 -18.72 12.34 -8.46
N HIS A 31 -17.55 12.27 -9.07
CA HIS A 31 -17.34 12.55 -10.50
C HIS A 31 -17.42 11.25 -11.33
N LEU A 32 -18.52 11.08 -12.06
CA LEU A 32 -18.76 9.96 -12.95
C LEU A 32 -18.29 10.22 -14.39
N SER A 33 -17.87 11.47 -14.70
CA SER A 33 -17.44 11.85 -16.04
C SER A 33 -16.17 11.08 -16.46
N SER A 34 -16.19 10.61 -17.72
CA SER A 34 -15.03 9.94 -18.32
C SER A 34 -14.00 10.92 -18.91
N THR A 35 -14.43 12.10 -19.37
CA THR A 35 -13.59 13.10 -20.03
C THR A 35 -13.75 14.47 -19.39
N PHE A 36 -12.68 15.26 -19.48
CA PHE A 36 -12.62 16.61 -18.87
C PHE A 36 -12.17 17.62 -19.92
N LYS A 37 -12.68 18.86 -19.82
CA LYS A 37 -12.30 19.94 -20.72
C LYS A 37 -10.85 20.36 -20.45
N GLN A 38 -10.04 20.44 -21.50
CA GLN A 38 -8.72 21.05 -21.48
C GLN A 38 -8.83 22.56 -21.73
N LYS A 39 -7.96 23.35 -21.13
CA LYS A 39 -7.84 24.79 -21.42
C LYS A 39 -7.23 25.02 -22.79
N SER A 40 -6.20 24.26 -23.13
CA SER A 40 -5.54 24.14 -24.43
C SER A 40 -4.96 22.75 -24.56
N PRO A 41 -4.53 22.29 -25.75
CA PRO A 41 -3.90 20.98 -25.92
C PRO A 41 -2.73 20.78 -24.93
N GLY A 42 -2.85 19.79 -24.07
CA GLY A 42 -1.83 19.47 -23.06
C GLY A 42 -1.90 20.29 -21.75
N ASP A 43 -2.77 21.31 -21.65
CA ASP A 43 -2.99 22.09 -20.41
C ASP A 43 -4.28 21.63 -19.72
N PHE A 44 -4.13 20.69 -18.81
CA PHE A 44 -5.26 20.11 -18.03
C PHE A 44 -4.81 19.62 -16.65
N LYS A 45 -5.73 19.62 -15.72
CA LYS A 45 -5.56 18.92 -14.44
C LYS A 45 -6.06 17.48 -14.54
N TYR A 46 -7.19 17.30 -15.20
CA TYR A 46 -7.77 16.00 -15.53
C TYR A 46 -8.00 15.95 -17.03
N GLU A 47 -7.78 14.81 -17.64
CA GLU A 47 -8.01 14.56 -19.06
C GLU A 47 -9.06 13.47 -19.24
N TYR A 48 -8.79 12.31 -18.66
CA TYR A 48 -9.61 11.12 -18.78
C TYR A 48 -9.64 10.33 -17.48
N ALA A 49 -10.82 9.86 -17.06
CA ALA A 49 -11.03 9.25 -15.75
C ALA A 49 -10.15 8.01 -15.47
N ARG A 50 -9.77 7.24 -16.52
CA ARG A 50 -8.86 6.11 -16.37
C ARG A 50 -7.46 6.54 -15.92
N THR A 51 -6.96 7.67 -16.42
CA THR A 51 -5.65 8.20 -16.04
C THR A 51 -5.71 8.91 -14.70
N ASN A 52 -6.66 9.82 -14.53
CA ASN A 52 -6.92 10.47 -13.24
C ASN A 52 -8.38 10.93 -13.11
N ASN A 53 -8.93 10.84 -11.89
CA ASN A 53 -10.30 11.23 -11.58
C ASN A 53 -10.34 11.94 -10.22
N PRO A 54 -11.09 13.05 -10.08
CA PRO A 54 -11.15 13.80 -8.82
C PRO A 54 -11.57 12.96 -7.62
N THR A 55 -12.54 12.06 -7.78
CA THR A 55 -13.01 11.19 -6.69
C THR A 55 -11.91 10.22 -6.24
N ARG A 56 -11.20 9.58 -7.19
CA ARG A 56 -10.07 8.69 -6.87
C ARG A 56 -8.90 9.47 -6.25
N GLU A 57 -8.58 10.65 -6.75
CA GLU A 57 -7.52 11.50 -6.20
C GLU A 57 -7.75 11.85 -4.72
N ILE A 58 -9.01 12.07 -4.33
CA ILE A 58 -9.37 12.36 -2.93
C ILE A 58 -9.09 11.15 -2.05
N LEU A 59 -9.46 9.93 -2.49
CA LEU A 59 -9.18 8.70 -1.78
C LEU A 59 -7.67 8.47 -1.62
N GLU A 60 -6.91 8.65 -2.71
CA GLU A 60 -5.45 8.51 -2.70
C GLU A 60 -4.80 9.52 -1.72
N LYS A 61 -5.25 10.77 -1.71
CA LYS A 61 -4.79 11.78 -0.75
C LYS A 61 -5.12 11.43 0.69
N LEU A 62 -6.31 10.90 0.94
CA LEU A 62 -6.70 10.45 2.26
C LEU A 62 -5.75 9.37 2.77
N PHE A 63 -5.51 8.32 1.98
CA PHE A 63 -4.61 7.23 2.38
C PHE A 63 -3.17 7.68 2.54
N LYS A 64 -2.68 8.56 1.67
CA LYS A 64 -1.38 9.21 1.83
C LYS A 64 -1.25 9.86 3.22
N GLU A 65 -2.25 10.64 3.65
CA GLU A 65 -2.23 11.33 4.94
C GLU A 65 -2.36 10.38 6.14
N LEU A 66 -3.15 9.30 6.00
CA LEU A 66 -3.36 8.32 7.06
C LEU A 66 -2.13 7.44 7.31
N GLU A 67 -1.41 7.08 6.27
CA GLU A 67 -0.19 6.28 6.36
C GLU A 67 1.09 7.12 6.47
N GLU A 68 0.96 8.46 6.45
CA GLU A 68 2.10 9.41 6.43
C GLU A 68 3.05 9.14 5.26
N GLY A 69 2.48 8.76 4.10
CA GLY A 69 3.21 8.45 2.88
C GLY A 69 3.51 9.68 2.02
N GLU A 70 4.37 9.50 1.03
CA GLU A 70 4.66 10.52 0.03
C GLU A 70 3.68 10.45 -1.15
N PHE A 71 3.29 9.24 -1.53
CA PHE A 71 2.34 8.95 -2.60
C PHE A 71 1.35 7.88 -2.16
N ALA A 72 0.17 7.83 -2.80
CA ALA A 72 -0.79 6.74 -2.69
C ALA A 72 -1.48 6.51 -4.02
N TYR A 73 -1.80 5.25 -4.31
CA TYR A 73 -2.46 4.81 -5.54
C TYR A 73 -3.60 3.85 -5.21
N ALA A 74 -4.76 4.08 -5.82
CA ALA A 74 -5.91 3.20 -5.69
C ALA A 74 -6.00 2.22 -6.86
N PHE A 75 -6.27 0.97 -6.56
CA PHE A 75 -6.44 -0.14 -7.50
C PHE A 75 -7.83 -0.75 -7.38
N SER A 76 -8.22 -1.54 -8.37
CA SER A 76 -9.54 -2.21 -8.38
C SER A 76 -9.70 -3.28 -7.29
N SER A 77 -8.60 -3.73 -6.68
CA SER A 77 -8.59 -4.66 -5.55
C SER A 77 -7.21 -4.70 -4.88
N GLY A 78 -7.14 -5.22 -3.66
CA GLY A 78 -5.86 -5.50 -2.99
C GLY A 78 -4.98 -6.43 -3.82
N MET A 79 -5.54 -7.44 -4.48
CA MET A 79 -4.80 -8.33 -5.40
C MET A 79 -4.26 -7.59 -6.63
N ALA A 80 -4.99 -6.60 -7.16
CA ALA A 80 -4.48 -5.77 -8.25
C ALA A 80 -3.30 -4.92 -7.78
N ALA A 81 -3.34 -4.38 -6.56
CA ALA A 81 -2.22 -3.65 -5.97
C ALA A 81 -0.98 -4.55 -5.80
N ILE A 82 -1.15 -5.76 -5.23
CA ILE A 82 -0.08 -6.75 -5.06
C ILE A 82 0.55 -7.10 -6.41
N ASN A 83 -0.28 -7.40 -7.42
CA ASN A 83 0.19 -7.76 -8.75
C ASN A 83 0.99 -6.61 -9.39
N THR A 84 0.45 -5.39 -9.38
CA THR A 84 1.08 -4.22 -9.99
C THR A 84 2.40 -3.89 -9.31
N LEU A 85 2.46 -3.93 -7.98
CA LEU A 85 3.70 -3.69 -7.24
C LEU A 85 4.80 -4.67 -7.64
N THR A 86 4.47 -5.96 -7.76
CA THR A 86 5.44 -6.98 -8.16
C THR A 86 5.80 -6.93 -9.64
N ASP A 87 4.87 -6.47 -10.51
CA ASP A 87 5.15 -6.23 -11.94
C ASP A 87 6.04 -5.00 -12.21
N ALA A 88 6.05 -4.05 -11.27
CA ALA A 88 6.91 -2.87 -11.37
C ALA A 88 8.40 -3.18 -11.13
N LEU A 89 8.74 -4.37 -10.65
CA LEU A 89 10.10 -4.82 -10.45
C LEU A 89 10.59 -5.63 -11.66
N ASP A 90 11.91 -5.65 -11.85
CA ASP A 90 12.55 -6.47 -12.89
C ASP A 90 12.27 -7.97 -12.67
N LYS A 91 12.58 -8.79 -13.69
CA LYS A 91 12.51 -10.25 -13.56
C LYS A 91 13.73 -10.80 -12.81
N ASN A 92 13.65 -12.07 -12.41
CA ASN A 92 14.76 -12.82 -11.80
C ASN A 92 15.25 -12.26 -10.46
N PHE A 93 14.37 -11.69 -9.67
CA PHE A 93 14.71 -11.27 -8.31
C PHE A 93 14.15 -12.23 -7.25
N HIS A 94 14.59 -12.03 -6.01
CA HIS A 94 14.20 -12.84 -4.88
C HIS A 94 13.38 -12.02 -3.88
N ILE A 95 12.31 -12.63 -3.36
CA ILE A 95 11.46 -12.10 -2.28
C ILE A 95 11.63 -12.98 -1.04
N ILE A 96 11.89 -12.39 0.11
CA ILE A 96 11.71 -13.05 1.41
C ILE A 96 10.34 -12.65 1.93
N CYS A 97 9.45 -13.61 2.12
CA CYS A 97 8.05 -13.40 2.44
C CYS A 97 7.70 -14.02 3.79
N SER A 98 6.85 -13.35 4.58
CA SER A 98 6.25 -13.98 5.76
C SER A 98 5.63 -15.32 5.40
N ASP A 99 5.81 -16.34 6.23
CA ASP A 99 5.29 -17.69 6.01
C ASP A 99 3.76 -17.76 6.14
N ASP A 100 3.20 -16.89 6.95
CA ASP A 100 1.78 -16.71 7.18
C ASP A 100 1.32 -15.41 6.54
N VAL A 101 0.77 -15.49 5.33
CA VAL A 101 0.24 -14.36 4.55
C VAL A 101 -1.10 -14.75 3.93
N TYR A 102 -1.86 -13.74 3.53
CA TYR A 102 -3.10 -13.95 2.80
C TYR A 102 -2.93 -14.96 1.65
N GLY A 103 -3.83 -15.94 1.59
CA GLY A 103 -3.74 -17.03 0.61
C GLY A 103 -3.72 -16.58 -0.86
N GLY A 104 -4.27 -15.39 -1.16
CA GLY A 104 -4.17 -14.77 -2.48
C GLY A 104 -2.76 -14.32 -2.81
N THR A 105 -2.06 -13.69 -1.85
CA THR A 105 -0.65 -13.27 -1.97
C THR A 105 0.23 -14.49 -2.22
N ARG A 106 0.09 -15.53 -1.43
CA ARG A 106 0.84 -16.77 -1.63
C ARG A 106 0.58 -17.39 -3.00
N ARG A 107 -0.68 -17.42 -3.42
CA ARG A 107 -1.08 -18.00 -4.70
C ARG A 107 -0.51 -17.25 -5.89
N ILE A 108 -0.54 -15.91 -5.88
CA ILE A 108 0.01 -15.12 -6.98
C ILE A 108 1.53 -15.25 -7.04
N PHE A 109 2.22 -15.29 -5.90
CA PHE A 109 3.65 -15.49 -5.84
C PHE A 109 4.05 -16.85 -6.39
N ASP A 110 3.50 -17.94 -5.87
CA ASP A 110 3.88 -19.30 -6.23
C ASP A 110 3.45 -19.72 -7.63
N LYS A 111 2.24 -19.28 -8.06
CA LYS A 111 1.62 -19.81 -9.29
C LYS A 111 1.74 -18.88 -10.50
N VAL A 112 2.01 -17.61 -10.27
CA VAL A 112 2.09 -16.61 -11.34
C VAL A 112 3.48 -16.01 -11.42
N LYS A 113 3.97 -15.38 -10.35
CA LYS A 113 5.22 -14.63 -10.37
C LYS A 113 6.44 -15.54 -10.48
N ASN A 114 6.48 -16.60 -9.71
CA ASN A 114 7.55 -17.59 -9.80
C ASN A 114 7.61 -18.20 -11.21
N VAL A 115 6.46 -18.62 -11.76
CA VAL A 115 6.39 -19.32 -13.05
C VAL A 115 6.67 -18.39 -14.24
N ASN A 116 6.05 -17.20 -14.26
CA ASN A 116 6.06 -16.34 -15.44
C ASN A 116 7.19 -15.31 -15.45
N GLN A 117 7.69 -14.94 -14.29
CA GLN A 117 8.69 -13.89 -14.13
C GLN A 117 10.00 -14.39 -13.51
N ASN A 118 10.07 -15.68 -13.19
CA ASN A 118 11.20 -16.31 -12.51
C ASN A 118 11.56 -15.57 -11.20
N ILE A 119 10.55 -15.15 -10.44
CA ILE A 119 10.73 -14.55 -9.13
C ILE A 119 10.84 -15.66 -8.11
N GLU A 120 11.96 -15.74 -7.43
CA GLU A 120 12.18 -16.70 -6.36
C GLU A 120 11.54 -16.21 -5.06
N ILE A 121 10.82 -17.09 -4.36
CA ILE A 121 10.17 -16.76 -3.10
C ILE A 121 10.69 -17.67 -1.99
N THR A 122 11.20 -17.07 -0.92
CA THR A 122 11.54 -17.80 0.30
C THR A 122 10.59 -17.36 1.42
N TYR A 123 9.82 -18.32 1.94
CA TYR A 123 8.91 -18.07 3.07
C TYR A 123 9.63 -18.30 4.39
N THR A 124 9.43 -17.40 5.37
CA THR A 124 10.08 -17.50 6.68
C THR A 124 9.19 -16.92 7.77
N ASP A 125 9.37 -17.45 8.98
CA ASP A 125 8.74 -16.93 10.19
C ASP A 125 9.56 -15.78 10.78
N PHE A 126 9.21 -14.55 10.46
CA PHE A 126 9.88 -13.34 10.96
C PHE A 126 9.72 -13.10 12.47
N THR A 127 8.87 -13.85 13.17
CA THR A 127 8.80 -13.79 14.62
C THR A 127 10.00 -14.45 15.30
N LYS A 128 10.78 -15.24 14.54
CA LYS A 128 12.01 -15.91 14.96
C LYS A 128 13.21 -15.15 14.41
N GLU A 129 13.85 -14.39 15.27
CA GLU A 129 14.85 -13.37 14.93
C GLU A 129 16.02 -13.91 14.09
N ASP A 130 16.47 -15.13 14.35
CA ASP A 130 17.65 -15.73 13.71
C ASP A 130 17.38 -16.34 12.33
N ASN A 131 16.11 -16.41 11.90
CA ASN A 131 15.74 -17.22 10.74
C ASN A 131 15.92 -16.54 9.39
N TRP A 132 15.86 -15.21 9.32
CA TRP A 132 15.72 -14.55 8.03
C TRP A 132 16.95 -13.81 7.49
N PRO A 133 17.90 -13.25 8.29
CA PRO A 133 19.05 -12.53 7.73
C PRO A 133 19.91 -13.40 6.81
N GLY A 134 20.08 -14.67 7.15
CA GLY A 134 20.81 -15.64 6.33
C GLY A 134 20.12 -16.04 5.01
N LEU A 135 18.88 -15.62 4.80
CA LEU A 135 18.12 -15.88 3.56
C LEU A 135 18.34 -14.81 2.48
N ILE A 136 19.02 -13.70 2.83
CA ILE A 136 19.31 -12.63 1.87
C ILE A 136 20.29 -13.14 0.83
N LYS A 137 19.94 -12.99 -0.44
CA LYS A 137 20.72 -13.32 -1.62
C LYS A 137 21.13 -12.06 -2.37
N GLU A 138 22.08 -12.16 -3.27
CA GLU A 138 22.52 -11.04 -4.12
C GLU A 138 21.37 -10.42 -4.92
N ASN A 139 20.43 -11.26 -5.39
CA ASN A 139 19.24 -10.84 -6.12
C ASN A 139 18.01 -10.58 -5.24
N THR A 140 18.13 -10.52 -3.91
CA THR A 140 17.02 -10.14 -3.04
C THR A 140 16.69 -8.67 -3.24
N LYS A 141 15.43 -8.37 -3.59
CA LYS A 141 14.94 -7.00 -3.82
C LYS A 141 13.79 -6.61 -2.91
N MET A 142 13.16 -7.60 -2.27
CA MET A 142 11.97 -7.33 -1.48
C MET A 142 11.88 -8.22 -0.25
N ILE A 143 11.47 -7.62 0.86
CA ILE A 143 10.95 -8.30 2.04
C ILE A 143 9.45 -8.00 2.10
N TRP A 144 8.65 -9.05 2.04
CA TRP A 144 7.19 -8.95 2.11
C TRP A 144 6.69 -9.35 3.48
N LEU A 145 6.12 -8.41 4.19
CA LEU A 145 5.55 -8.60 5.52
C LEU A 145 4.03 -8.49 5.47
N GLU A 146 3.36 -9.31 6.25
CA GLU A 146 1.97 -9.13 6.62
C GLU A 146 1.91 -9.18 8.15
N THR A 147 1.58 -8.06 8.79
CA THR A 147 1.59 -7.96 10.26
C THR A 147 0.51 -7.01 10.77
N PRO A 148 -0.47 -7.49 11.55
CA PRO A 148 -0.72 -8.90 11.91
C PRO A 148 -0.97 -9.79 10.70
N SER A 149 -0.46 -11.03 10.71
CA SER A 149 -0.57 -11.97 9.59
C SER A 149 -1.97 -12.61 9.48
N ASN A 150 -2.28 -13.24 8.37
CA ASN A 150 -3.56 -13.92 8.14
C ASN A 150 -3.32 -15.41 7.79
N PRO A 151 -3.80 -16.38 8.59
CA PRO A 151 -4.79 -16.21 9.66
C PRO A 151 -4.22 -16.20 11.10
N LEU A 152 -2.90 -16.40 11.31
CA LEU A 152 -2.35 -16.70 12.63
C LEU A 152 -2.10 -15.46 13.50
N LEU A 153 -2.28 -14.24 12.95
CA LEU A 153 -2.08 -12.97 13.63
C LEU A 153 -0.66 -12.81 14.23
N LYS A 154 0.34 -13.35 13.53
CA LYS A 154 1.74 -13.16 13.91
C LYS A 154 2.11 -11.68 13.84
N LEU A 155 2.85 -11.21 14.83
CA LEU A 155 3.33 -9.82 14.88
C LEU A 155 4.82 -9.77 14.57
N VAL A 156 5.20 -8.84 13.69
CA VAL A 156 6.58 -8.62 13.25
C VAL A 156 7.00 -7.19 13.54
N ASP A 157 8.16 -6.99 14.13
CA ASP A 157 8.74 -5.67 14.36
C ASP A 157 9.42 -5.14 13.07
N ILE A 158 8.68 -4.28 12.34
CA ILE A 158 9.14 -3.68 11.09
C ILE A 158 10.43 -2.86 11.29
N ASN A 159 10.52 -2.11 12.40
CA ASN A 159 11.67 -1.27 12.69
C ASN A 159 12.93 -2.10 12.93
N LYS A 160 12.78 -3.24 13.59
CA LYS A 160 13.88 -4.19 13.78
C LYS A 160 14.36 -4.75 12.43
N ILE A 161 13.43 -5.22 11.58
CA ILE A 161 13.78 -5.71 10.26
C ILE A 161 14.51 -4.64 9.45
N LYS A 162 14.01 -3.39 9.45
CA LYS A 162 14.67 -2.29 8.73
C LYS A 162 16.12 -2.08 9.15
N LYS A 163 16.43 -2.19 10.44
CA LYS A 163 17.79 -2.04 10.98
C LYS A 163 18.73 -3.18 10.59
N GLU A 164 18.20 -4.36 10.33
CA GLU A 164 18.97 -5.56 10.02
C GLU A 164 19.21 -5.75 8.51
N ILE A 165 18.55 -4.96 7.65
CA ILE A 165 18.76 -4.98 6.20
C ILE A 165 20.12 -4.35 5.86
N PRO A 166 21.03 -5.09 5.21
CA PRO A 166 22.38 -4.59 4.92
C PRO A 166 22.43 -3.62 3.73
N ASN A 167 21.38 -3.54 2.93
CA ASN A 167 21.35 -2.82 1.65
C ASN A 167 20.01 -2.11 1.46
N GLU A 168 20.04 -0.81 1.24
CA GLU A 168 18.85 0.03 1.00
C GLU A 168 18.11 -0.30 -0.32
N ASP A 169 18.73 -1.05 -1.23
CA ASP A 169 18.05 -1.53 -2.44
C ASP A 169 16.97 -2.57 -2.16
N ILE A 170 17.01 -3.23 -1.00
CA ILE A 170 15.98 -4.16 -0.56
C ILE A 170 14.82 -3.37 0.01
N LYS A 171 13.65 -3.48 -0.62
CA LYS A 171 12.45 -2.75 -0.21
C LYS A 171 11.59 -3.57 0.75
N ILE A 172 11.15 -2.96 1.83
CA ILE A 172 10.18 -3.56 2.75
C ILE A 172 8.77 -3.17 2.27
N VAL A 173 7.99 -4.17 1.95
CA VAL A 173 6.56 -4.06 1.66
C VAL A 173 5.78 -4.62 2.84
N CYS A 174 4.82 -3.86 3.35
CA CYS A 174 3.96 -4.30 4.44
C CYS A 174 2.49 -4.31 4.01
N ASP A 175 1.86 -5.47 4.04
CA ASP A 175 0.40 -5.58 4.00
C ASP A 175 -0.14 -5.24 5.40
N ASN A 176 -0.73 -4.03 5.52
CA ASN A 176 -1.23 -3.46 6.76
C ASN A 176 -2.76 -3.61 6.90
N THR A 177 -3.35 -4.50 6.11
CA THR A 177 -4.81 -4.68 6.01
C THR A 177 -5.45 -4.92 7.37
N PHE A 178 -4.85 -5.77 8.22
CA PHE A 178 -5.43 -6.13 9.52
C PHE A 178 -5.21 -5.10 10.62
N ALA A 179 -4.08 -4.41 10.63
CA ALA A 179 -3.85 -3.36 11.63
C ALA A 179 -4.64 -2.09 11.32
N SER A 180 -4.75 -1.72 10.06
CA SER A 180 -5.16 -0.40 9.58
C SER A 180 -4.21 0.73 9.99
N PRO A 181 -4.28 1.92 9.37
CA PRO A 181 -3.44 3.07 9.76
C PRO A 181 -3.67 3.56 11.19
N TYR A 182 -4.80 3.17 11.79
CA TYR A 182 -5.11 3.53 13.17
C TYR A 182 -4.22 2.82 14.19
N ASN A 183 -3.97 1.53 13.99
CA ASN A 183 -3.17 0.72 14.92
C ASN A 183 -1.69 0.69 14.55
N GLN A 184 -1.36 0.82 13.27
CA GLN A 184 0.01 0.72 12.78
C GLN A 184 0.19 1.56 11.51
N GLN A 185 1.30 2.30 11.42
CA GLN A 185 1.72 3.06 10.25
C GLN A 185 3.09 2.54 9.79
N PRO A 186 3.17 1.51 8.94
CA PRO A 186 4.41 0.84 8.57
C PRO A 186 5.47 1.76 7.97
N LEU A 187 5.08 2.79 7.22
CA LEU A 187 6.02 3.75 6.64
C LEU A 187 6.82 4.50 7.71
N THR A 188 6.19 4.83 8.85
CA THR A 188 6.89 5.49 9.97
C THR A 188 7.82 4.54 10.74
N LEU A 189 7.64 3.23 10.54
CA LEU A 189 8.46 2.18 11.15
C LEU A 189 9.58 1.69 10.23
N GLY A 190 9.70 2.24 9.02
CA GLY A 190 10.77 1.95 8.09
C GLY A 190 10.40 1.05 6.90
N ALA A 191 9.12 0.73 6.70
CA ALA A 191 8.67 0.14 5.45
C ALA A 191 8.78 1.15 4.31
N ASP A 192 9.07 0.67 3.11
CA ASP A 192 9.15 1.50 1.90
C ASP A 192 7.79 1.59 1.20
N VAL A 193 6.97 0.56 1.33
CA VAL A 193 5.62 0.47 0.75
C VAL A 193 4.66 -0.13 1.77
N VAL A 194 3.47 0.44 1.85
CA VAL A 194 2.35 -0.13 2.59
C VAL A 194 1.19 -0.38 1.63
N LEU A 195 0.50 -1.49 1.81
CA LEU A 195 -0.70 -1.79 1.03
C LEU A 195 -1.86 -2.22 1.93
N HIS A 196 -3.06 -2.05 1.40
CA HIS A 196 -4.31 -2.41 2.06
C HIS A 196 -5.29 -3.05 1.07
N SER A 197 -6.00 -4.06 1.51
CA SER A 197 -7.29 -4.44 0.94
C SER A 197 -8.37 -3.61 1.64
N SER A 198 -8.90 -2.59 0.95
CA SER A 198 -9.89 -1.67 1.54
C SER A 198 -11.20 -2.35 1.91
N THR A 199 -11.50 -3.50 1.33
CA THR A 199 -12.64 -4.39 1.65
C THR A 199 -12.75 -4.71 3.15
N LYS A 200 -11.62 -4.71 3.87
CA LYS A 200 -11.56 -5.07 5.30
C LYS A 200 -11.82 -3.84 6.18
N TYR A 201 -10.89 -3.51 7.04
CA TYR A 201 -11.11 -2.48 8.08
C TYR A 201 -11.21 -1.06 7.55
N LEU A 202 -10.61 -0.74 6.41
CA LEU A 202 -10.71 0.60 5.83
C LEU A 202 -12.11 0.91 5.31
N GLY A 203 -12.73 0.01 4.55
CA GLY A 203 -14.12 0.12 4.12
C GLY A 203 -15.08 -0.24 5.24
N GLY A 204 -14.81 -1.33 5.94
CA GLY A 204 -15.55 -1.78 7.12
C GLY A 204 -16.91 -2.46 6.84
N HIS A 205 -17.30 -2.58 5.56
CA HIS A 205 -18.66 -3.03 5.17
C HIS A 205 -18.66 -4.27 4.27
N SER A 206 -17.49 -4.80 3.89
CA SER A 206 -17.35 -5.95 2.97
C SER A 206 -18.01 -5.75 1.60
N ASP A 207 -18.04 -4.53 1.10
CA ASP A 207 -18.75 -4.11 -0.11
C ASP A 207 -17.86 -3.48 -1.19
N ILE A 208 -16.55 -3.45 -0.97
CA ILE A 208 -15.53 -2.96 -1.91
C ILE A 208 -14.38 -3.95 -2.09
#